data_ab985d1ee3cc55428cf106f36e045a6b
#
_entry.id   ab985d1ee3cc55428cf106f36e045a6b
#
_cell.length_a   1.000
_cell.length_b   1.000
_cell.length_c   1.000
_cell.angle_alpha   90.00
_cell.angle_beta   90.00
_cell.angle_gamma   90.00
#
_symmetry.space_group_name_H-M   'P 1'
#
loop_
_entity.id
_entity.type
_entity.pdbx_description
1 polymer ?
#
loop_
_entity_poly.entity_id
_entity_poly.type
_entity_poly.pdbx_seq_one_letter_code
_entity_poly.pdbx_strand_id
1 'polypeptide(L)'
;SILLFLVGSMICAFANSILMLIVARFFEGVGACGATVVSLAVIRDLFEDHTTPRAYSYVNSIVAMAPIFAPLLGGNMLEWFGTWRSCFYFVMLFGSLALIINYLFLAETSPKSHPRHKLSKKTILKNYQEILKNKEFLSFTYCAAFGLSGLLLFCSMSPILMINILEIAPGVYGYYFGFNF
;
A
#
# COMPACT_ATOMS: atom_id res chain seq x y z
N SER A 1 -2.09 10.56 -6.11
CA SER A 1 -2.18 9.19 -5.57
C SER A 1 -2.99 9.15 -4.27
N ILE A 2 -2.59 9.87 -3.20
CA ILE A 2 -3.28 9.86 -1.89
C ILE A 2 -4.76 10.29 -1.99
N LEU A 3 -5.09 11.28 -2.80
CA LEU A 3 -6.49 11.67 -3.02
C LEU A 3 -7.34 10.55 -3.63
N LEU A 4 -6.79 9.79 -4.60
CA LEU A 4 -7.49 8.65 -5.18
C LEU A 4 -7.70 7.53 -4.14
N PHE A 5 -6.69 7.29 -3.29
CA PHE A 5 -6.79 6.37 -2.16
C PHE A 5 -7.92 6.78 -1.20
N LEU A 6 -7.98 8.05 -0.80
CA LEU A 6 -9.01 8.56 0.11
C LEU A 6 -10.42 8.46 -0.49
N VAL A 7 -10.59 8.81 -1.77
CA VAL A 7 -11.87 8.66 -2.47
C VAL A 7 -12.28 7.19 -2.54
N GLY A 8 -11.35 6.29 -2.85
CA GLY A 8 -11.58 4.85 -2.83
C GLY A 8 -12.03 4.35 -1.46
N SER A 9 -11.32 4.72 -0.39
CA SER A 9 -11.65 4.36 1.00
C SER A 9 -13.03 4.90 1.41
N MET A 10 -13.36 6.14 1.00
CA MET A 10 -14.68 6.73 1.24
C MET A 10 -15.79 5.92 0.56
N ILE A 11 -15.63 5.57 -0.70
CA ILE A 11 -16.62 4.76 -1.41
C ILE A 11 -16.73 3.36 -0.76
N CYS A 12 -15.64 2.76 -0.29
CA CYS A 12 -15.66 1.50 0.46
C CYS A 12 -16.48 1.61 1.75
N ALA A 13 -16.31 2.68 2.53
CA ALA A 13 -17.04 2.89 3.79
C ALA A 13 -18.56 2.98 3.58
N PHE A 14 -18.99 3.55 2.46
CA PHE A 14 -20.41 3.71 2.11
C PHE A 14 -20.93 2.64 1.14
N ALA A 15 -20.16 1.60 0.85
CA ALA A 15 -20.57 0.56 -0.08
C ALA A 15 -21.79 -0.22 0.44
N ASN A 16 -22.81 -0.33 -0.40
CA ASN A 16 -24.05 -1.09 -0.14
C ASN A 16 -24.14 -2.39 -0.96
N SER A 17 -23.19 -2.63 -1.86
CA SER A 17 -23.10 -3.86 -2.63
C SER A 17 -21.66 -4.36 -2.69
N ILE A 18 -21.50 -5.68 -2.83
CA ILE A 18 -20.18 -6.32 -2.96
C ILE A 18 -19.44 -5.84 -4.22
N LEU A 19 -20.15 -5.62 -5.33
CA LEU A 19 -19.56 -5.12 -6.57
C LEU A 19 -19.00 -3.71 -6.39
N MET A 20 -19.76 -2.83 -5.73
CA MET A 20 -19.30 -1.47 -5.40
C MET A 20 -18.04 -1.51 -4.53
N LEU A 21 -18.01 -2.40 -3.54
CA LEU A 21 -16.85 -2.58 -2.69
C LEU A 21 -15.61 -3.04 -3.48
N ILE A 22 -15.75 -4.03 -4.37
CA ILE A 22 -14.66 -4.54 -5.21
C ILE A 22 -14.09 -3.43 -6.10
N VAL A 23 -14.96 -2.69 -6.79
CA VAL A 23 -14.55 -1.59 -7.66
C VAL A 23 -13.85 -0.48 -6.88
N ALA A 24 -14.39 -0.11 -5.72
CA ALA A 24 -13.80 0.91 -4.86
C ALA A 24 -12.42 0.48 -4.33
N ARG A 25 -12.26 -0.79 -3.93
CA ARG A 25 -10.98 -1.38 -3.53
C ARG A 25 -9.94 -1.38 -4.64
N PHE A 26 -10.36 -1.57 -5.88
CA PHE A 26 -9.46 -1.45 -7.02
C PHE A 26 -8.88 -0.03 -7.13
N PHE A 27 -9.71 1.01 -7.07
CA PHE A 27 -9.24 2.40 -7.12
C PHE A 27 -8.40 2.79 -5.88
N GLU A 28 -8.78 2.30 -4.71
CA GLU A 28 -8.02 2.47 -3.47
C GLU A 28 -6.62 1.87 -3.62
N GLY A 29 -6.51 0.65 -4.16
CA GLY A 29 -5.24 -0.02 -4.44
C GLY A 29 -4.36 0.74 -5.44
N VAL A 30 -4.93 1.26 -6.53
CA VAL A 30 -4.22 2.11 -7.49
C VAL A 30 -3.67 3.37 -6.81
N GLY A 31 -4.45 3.99 -5.92
CA GLY A 31 -4.02 5.14 -5.12
C GLY A 31 -2.86 4.82 -4.19
N ALA A 32 -2.92 3.68 -3.50
CA ALA A 32 -1.88 3.19 -2.59
C ALA A 32 -0.56 2.87 -3.32
N CYS A 33 -0.64 2.16 -4.45
CA CYS A 33 0.54 1.86 -5.28
C CYS A 33 1.25 3.15 -5.74
N GLY A 34 0.49 4.16 -6.17
CA GLY A 34 1.07 5.44 -6.57
C GLY A 34 1.78 6.16 -5.42
N ALA A 35 1.28 6.05 -4.18
CA ALA A 35 1.95 6.63 -3.02
C ALA A 35 3.28 5.93 -2.72
N THR A 36 3.32 4.61 -2.80
CA THR A 36 4.54 3.82 -2.60
C THR A 36 5.61 4.16 -3.62
N VAL A 37 5.27 4.22 -4.91
CA VAL A 37 6.22 4.57 -5.98
C VAL A 37 6.79 5.97 -5.78
N VAL A 38 5.95 6.95 -5.43
CA VAL A 38 6.40 8.33 -5.18
C VAL A 38 7.32 8.40 -3.96
N SER A 39 7.01 7.70 -2.87
CA SER A 39 7.86 7.72 -1.67
C SER A 39 9.26 7.15 -1.94
N LEU A 40 9.36 6.07 -2.71
CA LEU A 40 10.65 5.50 -3.12
C LEU A 40 11.43 6.44 -4.05
N ALA A 41 10.75 7.16 -4.94
CA ALA A 41 11.37 8.18 -5.80
C ALA A 41 11.91 9.35 -4.98
N VAL A 42 11.14 9.85 -4.01
CA VAL A 42 11.56 10.94 -3.10
C VAL A 42 12.81 10.54 -2.29
N ILE A 43 12.88 9.31 -1.78
CA ILE A 43 14.07 8.81 -1.09
C ILE A 43 15.30 8.88 -2.01
N ARG A 44 15.15 8.41 -3.23
CA ARG A 44 16.27 8.43 -4.20
C ARG A 44 16.69 9.86 -4.57
N ASP A 45 15.76 10.82 -4.58
CA ASP A 45 16.06 12.21 -4.93
C ASP A 45 16.71 12.99 -3.77
N LEU A 46 16.45 12.58 -2.52
CA LEU A 46 16.94 13.24 -1.32
C LEU A 46 18.27 12.66 -0.78
N PHE A 47 18.51 11.38 -0.99
CA PHE A 47 19.67 10.70 -0.44
C PHE A 47 20.71 10.40 -1.52
N GLU A 48 21.98 10.57 -1.18
CA GLU A 48 23.09 10.19 -2.05
C GLU A 48 23.21 8.68 -2.20
N ASP A 49 23.81 8.19 -3.28
CA ASP A 49 23.89 6.78 -3.66
C ASP A 49 24.33 5.85 -2.52
N HIS A 50 25.26 6.29 -1.66
CA HIS A 50 25.79 5.49 -0.55
C HIS A 50 24.84 5.43 0.67
N THR A 51 23.93 6.41 0.86
CA THR A 51 22.96 6.45 1.98
C THR A 51 21.59 5.94 1.60
N THR A 52 21.25 5.92 0.33
CA THR A 52 19.97 5.45 -0.22
C THR A 52 19.58 4.04 0.23
N PRO A 53 20.48 3.01 0.21
CA PRO A 53 20.13 1.66 0.68
C PRO A 53 19.71 1.62 2.16
N ARG A 54 20.34 2.45 2.99
CA ARG A 54 20.00 2.55 4.41
C ARG A 54 18.62 3.16 4.62
N ALA A 55 18.27 4.20 3.86
CA ALA A 55 16.94 4.81 3.89
C ALA A 55 15.86 3.82 3.43
N TYR A 56 16.10 3.05 2.38
CA TYR A 56 15.20 1.98 1.94
C TYR A 56 15.02 0.90 3.01
N SER A 57 16.09 0.51 3.71
CA SER A 57 15.99 -0.49 4.79
C SER A 57 15.07 -0.03 5.91
N TYR A 58 15.15 1.24 6.33
CA TYR A 58 14.23 1.78 7.34
C TYR A 58 12.77 1.77 6.88
N VAL A 59 12.50 2.22 5.65
CA VAL A 59 11.14 2.22 5.11
C VAL A 59 10.60 0.80 4.97
N ASN A 60 11.40 -0.13 4.45
CA ASN A 60 11.00 -1.52 4.31
C ASN A 60 10.75 -2.20 5.67
N SER A 61 11.52 -1.86 6.70
CA SER A 61 11.29 -2.35 8.06
C SER A 61 9.93 -1.89 8.61
N ILE A 62 9.57 -0.62 8.39
CA ILE A 62 8.25 -0.10 8.79
C ILE A 62 7.13 -0.80 8.01
N VAL A 63 7.30 -0.98 6.70
CA VAL A 63 6.32 -1.67 5.85
C VAL A 63 6.15 -3.13 6.27
N ALA A 64 7.25 -3.81 6.65
CA ALA A 64 7.20 -5.19 7.15
C ALA A 64 6.45 -5.35 8.47
N MET A 65 6.34 -4.31 9.29
CA MET A 65 5.54 -4.33 10.52
C MET A 65 4.03 -4.21 10.25
N ALA A 66 3.61 -3.68 9.11
CA ALA A 66 2.21 -3.46 8.80
C ALA A 66 1.33 -4.72 8.86
N PRO A 67 1.74 -5.90 8.35
CA PRO A 67 0.97 -7.13 8.47
C PRO A 67 0.75 -7.58 9.93
N ILE A 68 1.64 -7.21 10.85
CA ILE A 68 1.50 -7.54 12.28
C ILE A 68 0.39 -6.68 12.91
N PHE A 69 0.45 -5.37 12.67
CA PHE A 69 -0.48 -4.43 13.31
C PHE A 69 -1.85 -4.35 12.64
N ALA A 70 -1.93 -4.57 11.32
CA ALA A 70 -3.18 -4.41 10.59
C ALA A 70 -4.29 -5.38 11.04
N PRO A 71 -4.05 -6.69 11.21
CA PRO A 71 -5.07 -7.61 11.74
C PRO A 71 -5.46 -7.33 13.18
N LEU A 72 -4.48 -6.92 14.03
CA LEU A 72 -4.75 -6.51 15.42
C LEU A 72 -5.71 -5.33 15.48
N LEU A 73 -5.42 -4.27 14.73
CA LEU A 73 -6.28 -3.09 14.67
C LEU A 73 -7.64 -3.42 14.06
N GLY A 74 -7.68 -4.17 12.96
CA GLY A 74 -8.92 -4.55 12.29
C GLY A 74 -9.83 -5.43 13.15
N GLY A 75 -9.27 -6.43 13.84
CA GLY A 75 -10.01 -7.30 14.75
C GLY A 75 -10.60 -6.54 15.94
N ASN A 76 -9.79 -5.72 16.63
CA ASN A 76 -10.28 -4.90 17.74
C ASN A 76 -11.33 -3.87 17.29
N MET A 77 -11.17 -3.25 16.11
CA MET A 77 -12.17 -2.33 15.58
C MET A 77 -13.51 -3.01 15.31
N LEU A 78 -13.45 -4.23 14.78
CA LEU A 78 -14.68 -5.01 14.57
C LEU A 78 -15.36 -5.35 15.88
N GLU A 79 -14.63 -5.69 16.93
CA GLU A 79 -15.20 -5.95 18.26
C GLU A 79 -15.77 -4.70 18.92
N TRP A 80 -15.07 -3.54 18.86
CA TRP A 80 -15.50 -2.31 19.51
C TRP A 80 -16.69 -1.64 18.83
N PHE A 81 -16.71 -1.63 17.51
CA PHE A 81 -17.73 -0.90 16.74
C PHE A 81 -18.78 -1.80 16.10
N GLY A 82 -18.61 -3.12 16.14
CA GLY A 82 -19.57 -4.10 15.61
C GLY A 82 -19.79 -4.04 14.08
N THR A 83 -19.02 -3.21 13.36
CA THR A 83 -19.17 -3.06 11.92
C THR A 83 -17.83 -3.07 11.20
N TRP A 84 -17.75 -3.76 10.06
CA TRP A 84 -16.57 -3.76 9.21
C TRP A 84 -16.27 -2.39 8.59
N ARG A 85 -17.25 -1.50 8.51
CA ARG A 85 -17.10 -0.13 7.99
C ARG A 85 -16.17 0.72 8.86
N SER A 86 -16.07 0.42 10.14
CA SER A 86 -15.15 1.12 11.06
C SER A 86 -13.68 1.06 10.61
N CYS A 87 -13.27 -0.06 10.01
CA CYS A 87 -11.92 -0.20 9.46
C CYS A 87 -11.65 0.83 8.34
N PHE A 88 -12.63 1.09 7.48
CA PHE A 88 -12.49 2.08 6.40
C PHE A 88 -12.48 3.52 6.93
N TYR A 89 -13.26 3.82 7.95
CA TYR A 89 -13.18 5.14 8.61
C TYR A 89 -11.82 5.39 9.22
N PHE A 90 -11.22 4.37 9.83
CA PHE A 90 -9.86 4.47 10.34
C PHE A 90 -8.82 4.69 9.24
N VAL A 91 -8.93 3.93 8.14
CA VAL A 91 -8.05 4.10 6.96
C VAL A 91 -8.20 5.49 6.35
N MET A 92 -9.42 6.02 6.27
CA MET A 92 -9.68 7.40 5.82
C MET A 92 -9.04 8.44 6.75
N LEU A 93 -9.17 8.27 8.06
CA LEU A 93 -8.55 9.17 9.03
C LEU A 93 -7.02 9.16 8.87
N PHE A 94 -6.41 7.98 8.80
CA PHE A 94 -4.97 7.82 8.61
C PHE A 94 -4.49 8.40 7.27
N GLY A 95 -5.21 8.13 6.19
CA GLY A 95 -4.92 8.68 4.87
C GLY A 95 -5.06 10.20 4.79
N SER A 96 -6.04 10.77 5.53
CA SER A 96 -6.23 12.22 5.64
C SER A 96 -5.09 12.88 6.41
N LEU A 97 -4.64 12.27 7.52
CA LEU A 97 -3.47 12.74 8.26
C LEU A 97 -2.22 12.68 7.39
N ALA A 98 -2.01 11.58 6.65
CA ALA A 98 -0.90 11.44 5.73
C ALA A 98 -0.94 12.51 4.62
N LEU A 99 -2.12 12.85 4.09
CA LEU A 99 -2.28 13.93 3.11
C LEU A 99 -1.90 15.29 3.69
N ILE A 100 -2.37 15.61 4.90
CA ILE A 100 -2.07 16.86 5.59
C ILE A 100 -0.56 16.97 5.87
N ILE A 101 0.06 15.92 6.40
CA ILE A 101 1.49 15.88 6.67
C ILE A 101 2.30 16.09 5.38
N ASN A 102 1.94 15.38 4.31
CA ASN A 102 2.59 15.56 3.01
C ASN A 102 2.43 16.99 2.48
N TYR A 103 1.25 17.59 2.60
CA TYR A 103 1.00 18.94 2.14
C TYR A 103 1.79 19.99 2.92
N LEU A 104 1.95 19.81 4.24
CA LEU A 104 2.62 20.77 5.10
C LEU A 104 4.15 20.63 5.09
N PHE A 105 4.67 19.40 5.01
CA PHE A 105 6.07 19.12 5.24
C PHE A 105 6.84 18.66 4.00
N LEU A 106 6.16 18.14 2.97
CA LEU A 106 6.84 17.70 1.76
C LEU A 106 7.10 18.89 0.84
N ALA A 107 8.31 19.42 0.90
CA ALA A 107 8.79 20.39 -0.07
C ALA A 107 8.99 19.72 -1.45
N GLU A 108 8.97 20.50 -2.53
CA GLU A 108 9.32 20.02 -3.87
C GLU A 108 10.78 19.53 -3.87
N THR A 109 10.96 18.22 -4.01
CA THR A 109 12.27 17.55 -3.95
C THR A 109 12.95 17.43 -5.32
N SER A 110 12.22 17.72 -6.41
CA SER A 110 12.78 17.66 -7.76
C SER A 110 13.88 18.68 -7.95
N PRO A 111 15.12 18.27 -8.32
CA PRO A 111 16.22 19.20 -8.54
C PRO A 111 15.86 20.22 -9.62
N LYS A 112 15.97 21.52 -9.30
CA LYS A 112 15.71 22.61 -10.24
C LYS A 112 16.66 22.60 -11.46
N SER A 113 17.77 21.86 -11.36
CA SER A 113 18.79 21.72 -12.41
C SER A 113 18.40 20.81 -13.58
N HIS A 114 17.36 19.98 -13.39
CA HIS A 114 16.85 19.18 -14.50
C HIS A 114 15.59 19.87 -15.03
N PRO A 115 15.67 20.52 -16.21
CA PRO A 115 14.48 21.10 -16.81
C PRO A 115 13.43 20.00 -16.92
N ARG A 116 12.23 20.26 -16.39
CA ARG A 116 11.06 19.38 -16.61
C ARG A 116 10.85 19.30 -18.13
N HIS A 117 11.60 18.43 -18.80
CA HIS A 117 11.23 18.05 -20.14
C HIS A 117 9.82 17.48 -20.03
N LYS A 118 8.85 18.20 -20.59
CA LYS A 118 7.50 17.65 -20.79
C LYS A 118 7.69 16.40 -21.65
N LEU A 119 7.89 15.27 -20.98
CA LEU A 119 8.02 13.98 -21.66
C LEU A 119 6.77 13.82 -22.53
N SER A 120 6.98 13.77 -23.83
CA SER A 120 5.88 13.48 -24.75
C SER A 120 5.26 12.14 -24.38
N LYS A 121 3.94 12.00 -24.49
CA LYS A 121 3.24 10.72 -24.26
C LYS A 121 3.90 9.58 -25.04
N LYS A 122 4.41 9.84 -26.24
CA LYS A 122 5.16 8.88 -27.07
C LYS A 122 6.47 8.45 -26.40
N THR A 123 7.20 9.37 -25.79
CA THR A 123 8.48 9.07 -25.09
C THR A 123 8.21 8.22 -23.86
N ILE A 124 7.17 8.51 -23.10
CA ILE A 124 6.76 7.72 -21.94
C ILE A 124 6.43 6.29 -22.38
N LEU A 125 5.59 6.14 -23.41
CA LEU A 125 5.19 4.82 -23.90
C LEU A 125 6.40 4.03 -24.44
N LYS A 126 7.32 4.70 -25.14
CA LYS A 126 8.55 4.08 -25.62
C LYS A 126 9.44 3.58 -24.49
N ASN A 127 9.64 4.38 -23.44
CA ASN A 127 10.41 3.99 -22.27
C ASN A 127 9.80 2.77 -21.57
N TYR A 128 8.46 2.73 -21.41
CA TYR A 128 7.77 1.55 -20.87
C TYR A 128 7.96 0.30 -21.76
N GLN A 129 7.89 0.45 -23.07
CA GLN A 129 8.13 -0.66 -23.99
C GLN A 129 9.58 -1.19 -23.93
N GLU A 130 10.57 -0.30 -23.77
CA GLU A 130 11.96 -0.68 -23.59
C GLU A 130 12.20 -1.46 -22.31
N ILE A 131 11.61 -1.02 -21.19
CA ILE A 131 11.67 -1.71 -19.90
C ILE A 131 11.00 -3.09 -19.98
N LEU A 132 9.82 -3.18 -20.61
CA LEU A 132 9.11 -4.44 -20.79
C LEU A 132 9.78 -5.42 -21.77
N LYS A 133 10.73 -4.97 -22.57
CA LYS A 133 11.56 -5.85 -23.42
C LYS A 133 12.81 -6.35 -22.72
N ASN A 134 13.21 -5.74 -21.62
CA ASN A 134 14.37 -6.15 -20.86
C ASN A 134 14.08 -7.45 -20.08
N LYS A 135 14.67 -8.56 -20.52
CA LYS A 135 14.44 -9.89 -19.92
C LYS A 135 14.92 -9.98 -18.47
N GLU A 136 16.02 -9.33 -18.14
CA GLU A 136 16.56 -9.31 -16.77
C GLU A 136 15.59 -8.60 -15.84
N PHE A 137 15.13 -7.40 -16.22
CA PHE A 137 14.13 -6.66 -15.47
C PHE A 137 12.85 -7.49 -15.25
N LEU A 138 12.33 -8.14 -16.30
CA LEU A 138 11.15 -8.98 -16.20
C LEU A 138 11.37 -10.18 -15.27
N SER A 139 12.53 -10.83 -15.35
CA SER A 139 12.85 -11.97 -14.50
C SER A 139 12.84 -11.59 -13.02
N PHE A 140 13.51 -10.51 -12.63
CA PHE A 140 13.48 -10.01 -11.26
C PHE A 140 12.08 -9.58 -10.82
N THR A 141 11.34 -8.91 -11.71
CA THR A 141 9.96 -8.47 -11.44
C THR A 141 9.04 -9.66 -11.18
N TYR A 142 9.11 -10.71 -12.01
CA TYR A 142 8.30 -11.91 -11.79
C TYR A 142 8.70 -12.64 -10.51
N CYS A 143 9.98 -12.76 -10.22
CA CYS A 143 10.45 -13.38 -8.98
C CYS A 143 9.90 -12.65 -7.74
N ALA A 144 9.99 -11.32 -7.72
CA ALA A 144 9.44 -10.50 -6.65
C ALA A 144 7.90 -10.61 -6.56
N ALA A 145 7.20 -10.59 -7.71
CA ALA A 145 5.75 -10.71 -7.76
C ALA A 145 5.25 -12.06 -7.23
N PHE A 146 5.91 -13.16 -7.59
CA PHE A 146 5.55 -14.49 -7.08
C PHE A 146 5.82 -14.61 -5.58
N GLY A 147 6.93 -14.06 -5.07
CA GLY A 147 7.20 -14.02 -3.63
C GLY A 147 6.14 -13.26 -2.85
N LEU A 148 5.78 -12.05 -3.33
CA LEU A 148 4.73 -11.23 -2.71
C LEU A 148 3.34 -11.88 -2.82
N SER A 149 3.02 -12.55 -3.92
CA SER A 149 1.71 -13.20 -4.08
C SER A 149 1.50 -14.33 -3.09
N GLY A 150 2.54 -15.10 -2.75
CA GLY A 150 2.49 -16.12 -1.71
C GLY A 150 2.14 -15.53 -0.34
N LEU A 151 2.80 -14.42 0.02
CA LEU A 151 2.52 -13.68 1.26
C LEU A 151 1.07 -13.15 1.30
N LEU A 152 0.61 -12.53 0.21
CA LEU A 152 -0.76 -12.01 0.12
C LEU A 152 -1.81 -13.10 0.16
N LEU A 153 -1.53 -14.27 -0.42
CA LEU A 153 -2.41 -15.43 -0.34
C LEU A 153 -2.54 -15.92 1.10
N PHE A 154 -1.41 -16.03 1.81
CA PHE A 154 -1.42 -16.38 3.24
C PHE A 154 -2.23 -15.37 4.07
N CYS A 155 -1.98 -14.07 3.88
CA CYS A 155 -2.73 -13.00 4.56
C CYS A 155 -4.25 -13.06 4.28
N SER A 156 -4.65 -13.46 3.07
CA SER A 156 -6.05 -13.52 2.67
C SER A 156 -6.77 -14.79 3.19
N MET A 157 -6.06 -15.93 3.23
CA MET A 157 -6.66 -17.21 3.63
C MET A 157 -6.63 -17.42 5.14
N SER A 158 -5.63 -16.87 5.84
CA SER A 158 -5.47 -17.03 7.28
C SER A 158 -6.70 -16.63 8.11
N PRO A 159 -7.36 -15.46 7.89
CA PRO A 159 -8.55 -15.11 8.66
C PRO A 159 -9.74 -16.04 8.38
N ILE A 160 -9.88 -16.53 7.14
CA ILE A 160 -10.95 -17.47 6.78
C ILE A 160 -10.77 -18.79 7.55
N LEU A 161 -9.56 -19.30 7.62
CA LEU A 161 -9.23 -20.52 8.37
C LEU A 161 -9.45 -20.33 9.87
N MET A 162 -8.88 -19.28 10.45
CA MET A 162 -8.85 -19.08 11.89
C MET A 162 -10.22 -18.66 12.44
N ILE A 163 -10.92 -17.76 11.76
CA ILE A 163 -12.20 -17.21 12.26
C ILE A 163 -13.36 -18.13 11.87
N ASN A 164 -13.45 -18.57 10.59
CA ASN A 164 -14.62 -19.31 10.12
C ASN A 164 -14.54 -20.83 10.37
N ILE A 165 -13.34 -21.41 10.39
CA ILE A 165 -13.19 -22.87 10.57
C ILE A 165 -12.83 -23.20 12.01
N LEU A 166 -11.91 -22.46 12.63
CA LEU A 166 -11.48 -22.69 14.02
C LEU A 166 -12.27 -21.86 15.04
N GLU A 167 -13.23 -21.06 14.59
CA GLU A 167 -14.13 -20.23 15.42
C GLU A 167 -13.40 -19.31 16.42
N ILE A 168 -12.19 -18.86 16.07
CA ILE A 168 -11.41 -17.95 16.89
C ILE A 168 -11.99 -16.55 16.78
N ALA A 169 -12.17 -15.87 17.92
CA ALA A 169 -12.66 -14.50 17.94
C ALA A 169 -11.75 -13.55 17.13
N PRO A 170 -12.31 -12.59 16.34
CA PRO A 170 -11.55 -11.71 15.46
C PRO A 170 -10.43 -10.91 16.17
N GLY A 171 -10.67 -10.46 17.41
CA GLY A 171 -9.66 -9.77 18.20
C GLY A 171 -8.49 -10.67 18.59
N VAL A 172 -8.77 -11.93 18.94
CA VAL A 172 -7.75 -12.93 19.29
C VAL A 172 -6.96 -13.37 18.07
N TYR A 173 -7.60 -13.45 16.90
CA TYR A 173 -6.92 -13.76 15.63
C TYR A 173 -5.75 -12.80 15.35
N GLY A 174 -5.92 -11.51 15.61
CA GLY A 174 -4.87 -10.51 15.41
C GLY A 174 -3.59 -10.81 16.19
N TYR A 175 -3.70 -11.32 17.42
CA TYR A 175 -2.54 -11.72 18.24
C TYR A 175 -1.86 -12.97 17.68
N TYR A 176 -2.61 -13.99 17.29
CA TYR A 176 -2.04 -15.19 16.67
C TYR A 176 -1.33 -14.89 15.36
N PHE A 177 -1.93 -14.02 14.53
CA PHE A 177 -1.33 -13.62 13.26
C PHE A 177 -0.03 -12.84 13.48
N GLY A 178 -0.02 -11.87 14.41
CA GLY A 178 1.17 -11.08 14.74
C GLY A 178 2.31 -11.90 15.33
N PHE A 179 2.02 -12.99 16.03
CA PHE A 179 3.06 -13.89 16.57
C PHE A 179 3.70 -14.79 15.50
N ASN A 180 3.00 -15.06 14.40
CA ASN A 180 3.51 -15.88 13.29
C ASN A 180 4.32 -15.09 12.24
N PHE A 181 4.35 -13.74 12.32
CA PHE A 181 5.07 -12.85 11.42
C PHE A 181 6.36 -12.35 12.05
#